data_54e0c04feb1bae58b6b5d986a4b51641
#
_entry.id   54e0c04feb1bae58b6b5d986a4b51641
#
_cell.length_a   1.000
_cell.length_b   1.000
_cell.length_c   1.000
_cell.angle_alpha   90.00
_cell.angle_beta   90.00
_cell.angle_gamma   90.00
#
_symmetry.space_group_name_H-M   'P 1'
#
loop_
_entity.id
_entity.type
_entity.pdbx_description
1 polymer ?
#
loop_
_entity_poly.entity_id
_entity_poly.type
_entity_poly.pdbx_seq_one_letter_code
_entity_poly.pdbx_strand_id
1 'polypeptide(L)'
;MADFKHPETIGLHGSDYRSDPATTAVAVPIYQTTSYQFKNAETAANLFGLKEFGNIYTRIMNPTCDVLEKRVAALEGGVAALAVGSGQAASAMCIQNLAQAGDNIVASTDLYGGTVNLFKNTLRQQGIEVRFADPADPKNFEKVTDDKTRAYYGESCPNPYLRVFPIKEVSDIGRKKGIPLIIDNTASPVICKPLAHGAAIVMHSLTKYIGGHGTSIGGIIVDGGNFDWIKDRKRQPLINEPDQSYGGAIWADAVPQLTGANIPFVIRARVVLLRDLGAPLSPFNAFQIIQGLETVALRMKQHCSNCLLYTSPSPRDQVVSRMPSSA
;
A
#
# COMPACT_ATOMS: atom_id res chain seq x y z
N MET A 1 21.03 3.92 9.75
CA MET A 1 20.31 2.66 9.38
C MET A 1 21.25 1.75 8.63
N ALA A 2 21.25 0.44 8.90
CA ALA A 2 22.00 -0.50 8.08
C ALA A 2 21.31 -0.59 6.71
N ASP A 3 22.03 -0.26 5.64
CA ASP A 3 21.53 -0.31 4.26
C ASP A 3 21.54 -1.77 3.77
N PHE A 4 20.47 -2.50 4.08
CA PHE A 4 20.31 -3.87 3.61
C PHE A 4 19.86 -3.87 2.14
N LYS A 5 20.59 -4.57 1.29
CA LYS A 5 20.35 -4.61 -0.16
C LYS A 5 19.53 -5.82 -0.61
N HIS A 6 19.55 -6.90 0.16
CA HIS A 6 18.92 -8.16 -0.23
C HIS A 6 17.53 -8.30 0.42
N PRO A 7 16.49 -8.64 -0.34
CA PRO A 7 15.13 -8.74 0.16
C PRO A 7 14.98 -9.79 1.27
N GLU A 8 15.78 -10.86 1.25
CA GLU A 8 15.82 -11.87 2.31
C GLU A 8 16.26 -11.27 3.64
N THR A 9 17.25 -10.39 3.63
CA THR A 9 17.72 -9.68 4.83
C THR A 9 16.75 -8.58 5.24
N ILE A 10 16.17 -7.86 4.27
CA ILE A 10 15.18 -6.82 4.55
C ILE A 10 13.93 -7.40 5.22
N GLY A 11 13.44 -8.55 4.77
CA GLY A 11 12.28 -9.21 5.37
C GLY A 11 12.46 -9.54 6.85
N LEU A 12 13.69 -9.84 7.27
CA LEU A 12 14.05 -10.14 8.66
C LEU A 12 14.41 -8.90 9.47
N HIS A 13 15.17 -7.98 8.88
CA HIS A 13 15.91 -6.92 9.59
C HIS A 13 15.67 -5.53 8.99
N GLY A 14 14.83 -5.40 7.97
CA GLY A 14 14.43 -4.11 7.43
C GLY A 14 13.72 -3.30 8.51
N SER A 15 14.13 -2.08 8.71
CA SER A 15 13.88 -1.21 9.85
C SER A 15 14.97 -1.33 10.93
N ASP A 16 14.90 -0.45 11.91
CA ASP A 16 15.86 -0.44 13.04
C ASP A 16 15.49 -1.42 14.16
N TYR A 17 14.45 -2.24 13.98
CA TYR A 17 14.02 -3.20 14.98
C TYR A 17 14.97 -4.40 15.03
N ARG A 18 15.68 -4.54 16.14
CA ARG A 18 16.58 -5.68 16.43
C ARG A 18 16.03 -6.59 17.50
N SER A 19 15.41 -5.99 18.51
CA SER A 19 14.78 -6.65 19.63
C SER A 19 13.79 -5.68 20.29
N ASP A 20 12.91 -6.21 21.12
CA ASP A 20 12.01 -5.37 21.91
C ASP A 20 12.82 -4.48 22.87
N PRO A 21 12.64 -3.15 22.87
CA PRO A 21 13.44 -2.25 23.69
C PRO A 21 13.20 -2.40 25.20
N ALA A 22 12.05 -2.95 25.59
CA ALA A 22 11.70 -3.11 27.00
C ALA A 22 12.21 -4.45 27.59
N THR A 23 12.15 -5.54 26.79
CA THR A 23 12.44 -6.90 27.27
C THR A 23 13.63 -7.56 26.59
N THR A 24 14.18 -6.93 25.54
CA THR A 24 15.21 -7.48 24.65
C THR A 24 14.79 -8.77 23.91
N ALA A 25 13.49 -9.07 23.86
CA ALA A 25 12.96 -10.21 23.12
C ALA A 25 13.29 -10.09 21.63
N VAL A 26 13.81 -11.16 21.04
CA VAL A 26 14.17 -11.21 19.60
C VAL A 26 12.91 -11.26 18.74
N ALA A 27 11.91 -12.06 19.11
CA ALA A 27 10.61 -12.06 18.45
C ALA A 27 9.86 -10.75 18.73
N VAL A 28 9.13 -10.26 17.74
CA VAL A 28 8.30 -9.06 17.90
C VAL A 28 7.17 -9.38 18.90
N PRO A 29 7.05 -8.68 20.04
CA PRO A 29 5.95 -8.92 20.99
C PRO A 29 4.60 -8.55 20.39
N ILE A 30 3.56 -9.26 20.82
CA ILE A 30 2.18 -8.92 20.47
C ILE A 30 1.64 -7.94 21.50
N TYR A 31 1.57 -6.66 21.15
CA TYR A 31 0.98 -5.62 22.00
C TYR A 31 -0.55 -5.63 21.86
N GLN A 32 -1.20 -6.63 22.46
CA GLN A 32 -2.65 -6.79 22.42
C GLN A 32 -3.33 -5.87 23.44
N THR A 33 -3.38 -4.58 23.11
CA THR A 33 -4.00 -3.53 23.94
C THR A 33 -4.81 -2.57 23.07
N THR A 34 -5.82 -1.94 23.67
CA THR A 34 -6.60 -0.88 22.99
C THR A 34 -5.93 0.48 23.14
N SER A 35 -5.47 0.83 24.33
CA SER A 35 -5.03 2.18 24.71
C SER A 35 -3.69 2.13 25.41
N TYR A 36 -3.05 3.29 25.48
CA TYR A 36 -1.79 3.51 26.16
C TYR A 36 -1.96 4.60 27.22
N GLN A 37 -1.31 4.44 28.37
CA GLN A 37 -1.34 5.41 29.44
C GLN A 37 -0.35 6.55 29.16
N PHE A 38 -0.82 7.78 29.24
CA PHE A 38 0.02 8.96 29.12
C PHE A 38 0.72 9.31 30.44
N LYS A 39 1.93 9.85 30.35
CA LYS A 39 2.68 10.28 31.53
C LYS A 39 2.00 11.45 32.24
N ASN A 40 1.43 12.38 31.49
CA ASN A 40 0.70 13.56 31.96
C ASN A 40 -0.19 14.14 30.84
N ALA A 41 -0.97 15.15 31.15
CA ALA A 41 -1.88 15.81 30.21
C ALA A 41 -1.14 16.53 29.07
N GLU A 42 0.04 17.06 29.31
CA GLU A 42 0.85 17.74 28.30
C GLU A 42 1.35 16.74 27.24
N THR A 43 1.88 15.59 27.67
CA THR A 43 2.24 14.50 26.74
C THR A 43 1.05 14.07 25.91
N ALA A 44 -0.13 13.91 26.51
CA ALA A 44 -1.35 13.59 25.76
C ALA A 44 -1.67 14.66 24.71
N ALA A 45 -1.66 15.93 25.09
CA ALA A 45 -1.93 17.06 24.17
C ALA A 45 -0.93 17.10 23.00
N ASN A 46 0.35 16.85 23.27
CA ASN A 46 1.39 16.83 22.24
C ASN A 46 1.19 15.68 21.25
N LEU A 47 0.87 14.48 21.72
CA LEU A 47 0.59 13.31 20.86
C LEU A 47 -0.64 13.51 20.00
N PHE A 48 -1.77 13.97 20.58
CA PHE A 48 -2.99 14.26 19.82
C PHE A 48 -2.82 15.44 18.84
N GLY A 49 -2.00 16.42 19.20
CA GLY A 49 -1.66 17.56 18.35
C GLY A 49 -0.58 17.28 17.31
N LEU A 50 -0.09 16.04 17.19
CA LEU A 50 1.00 15.61 16.30
C LEU A 50 2.30 16.42 16.51
N LYS A 51 2.54 16.96 17.71
CA LYS A 51 3.80 17.60 18.08
C LYS A 51 4.87 16.59 18.47
N GLU A 52 4.44 15.42 18.91
CA GLU A 52 5.27 14.26 19.24
C GLU A 52 4.68 13.00 18.59
N PHE A 53 5.54 12.00 18.30
CA PHE A 53 5.10 10.68 17.87
C PHE A 53 5.12 9.71 19.04
N GLY A 54 4.10 8.88 19.16
CA GLY A 54 4.01 7.87 20.19
C GLY A 54 2.70 7.10 20.13
N ASN A 55 2.56 6.13 21.03
CA ASN A 55 1.39 5.28 21.08
C ASN A 55 0.24 5.98 21.82
N ILE A 56 -0.91 6.07 21.18
CA ILE A 56 -2.15 6.65 21.73
C ILE A 56 -3.22 5.58 21.85
N TYR A 57 -3.55 4.94 20.75
CA TYR A 57 -4.64 3.99 20.64
C TYR A 57 -4.40 3.03 19.47
N THR A 58 -4.60 1.73 19.68
CA THR A 58 -4.24 0.69 18.69
C THR A 58 -4.92 0.86 17.33
N ARG A 59 -6.09 1.47 17.26
CA ARG A 59 -6.75 1.79 15.99
C ARG A 59 -5.90 2.68 15.07
N ILE A 60 -5.05 3.54 15.66
CA ILE A 60 -4.22 4.50 14.90
C ILE A 60 -2.78 4.01 14.78
N MET A 61 -2.23 3.44 15.86
CA MET A 61 -0.85 2.97 15.95
C MET A 61 -0.70 1.88 16.99
N ASN A 62 0.14 0.89 16.69
CA ASN A 62 0.45 -0.22 17.61
C ASN A 62 1.89 -0.68 17.36
N PRO A 63 2.71 -0.95 18.39
CA PRO A 63 4.12 -1.33 18.21
C PRO A 63 4.34 -2.57 17.35
N THR A 64 3.46 -3.58 17.43
CA THR A 64 3.54 -4.78 16.58
C THR A 64 3.28 -4.44 15.11
N CYS A 65 2.25 -3.62 14.85
CA CYS A 65 1.93 -3.15 13.50
C CYS A 65 3.04 -2.25 12.94
N ASP A 66 3.66 -1.41 13.76
CA ASP A 66 4.76 -0.52 13.37
C ASP A 66 5.97 -1.29 12.81
N VAL A 67 6.33 -2.42 13.42
CA VAL A 67 7.39 -3.28 12.89
C VAL A 67 7.05 -3.82 11.51
N LEU A 68 5.81 -4.29 11.32
CA LEU A 68 5.33 -4.76 10.02
C LEU A 68 5.38 -3.64 8.97
N GLU A 69 4.87 -2.46 9.31
CA GLU A 69 4.84 -1.28 8.45
C GLU A 69 6.24 -0.90 7.98
N LYS A 70 7.18 -0.77 8.91
CA LYS A 70 8.57 -0.41 8.63
C LYS A 70 9.29 -1.45 7.76
N ARG A 71 9.09 -2.74 8.02
CA ARG A 71 9.69 -3.81 7.23
C ARG A 71 9.16 -3.86 5.80
N VAL A 72 7.84 -3.71 5.62
CA VAL A 72 7.25 -3.68 4.26
C VAL A 72 7.62 -2.40 3.53
N ALA A 73 7.66 -1.23 4.21
CA ALA A 73 8.17 0.00 3.62
C ALA A 73 9.61 -0.19 3.10
N ALA A 74 10.50 -0.73 3.92
CA ALA A 74 11.88 -1.03 3.51
C ALA A 74 11.95 -2.04 2.36
N LEU A 75 11.09 -3.07 2.39
CA LEU A 75 11.03 -4.07 1.32
C LEU A 75 10.62 -3.45 -0.02
N GLU A 76 9.67 -2.52 -0.03
CA GLU A 76 9.24 -1.82 -1.25
C GLU A 76 10.16 -0.65 -1.64
N GLY A 77 11.07 -0.23 -0.77
CA GLY A 77 11.89 0.97 -0.95
C GLY A 77 11.13 2.27 -0.70
N GLY A 78 10.07 2.20 0.10
CA GLY A 78 9.26 3.34 0.54
C GLY A 78 9.79 3.98 1.81
N VAL A 79 9.24 5.15 2.15
CA VAL A 79 9.63 5.93 3.33
C VAL A 79 8.80 5.55 4.55
N ALA A 80 7.51 5.31 4.38
CA ALA A 80 6.61 4.94 5.46
C ALA A 80 5.47 4.06 4.95
N ALA A 81 4.81 3.34 5.87
CA ALA A 81 3.65 2.52 5.53
C ALA A 81 2.54 2.62 6.59
N LEU A 82 1.35 2.15 6.21
CA LEU A 82 0.16 2.07 7.04
C LEU A 82 -0.49 0.70 6.88
N ALA A 83 -0.49 -0.11 7.92
CA ALA A 83 -1.20 -1.38 7.97
C ALA A 83 -2.68 -1.17 8.27
N VAL A 84 -3.53 -1.89 7.54
CA VAL A 84 -4.99 -1.83 7.64
C VAL A 84 -5.61 -3.22 7.62
N GLY A 85 -6.88 -3.35 7.96
CA GLY A 85 -7.56 -4.62 8.20
C GLY A 85 -7.70 -5.54 6.98
N SER A 86 -7.54 -5.02 5.74
CA SER A 86 -7.61 -5.84 4.52
C SER A 86 -7.02 -5.11 3.32
N GLY A 87 -6.71 -5.86 2.24
CA GLY A 87 -6.33 -5.26 0.96
C GLY A 87 -7.40 -4.35 0.39
N GLN A 88 -8.69 -4.70 0.51
CA GLN A 88 -9.78 -3.85 0.05
C GLN A 88 -9.89 -2.56 0.85
N ALA A 89 -9.66 -2.60 2.17
CA ALA A 89 -9.56 -1.38 2.97
C ALA A 89 -8.42 -0.49 2.50
N ALA A 90 -7.25 -1.08 2.16
CA ALA A 90 -6.12 -0.34 1.59
C ALA A 90 -6.48 0.32 0.26
N SER A 91 -7.10 -0.42 -0.69
CA SER A 91 -7.55 0.14 -1.98
C SER A 91 -8.55 1.28 -1.78
N ALA A 92 -9.58 1.09 -0.95
CA ALA A 92 -10.59 2.11 -0.67
C ALA A 92 -9.97 3.37 -0.04
N MET A 93 -9.12 3.19 0.98
CA MET A 93 -8.46 4.31 1.67
C MET A 93 -7.48 5.04 0.76
N CYS A 94 -6.78 4.35 -0.15
CA CYS A 94 -5.93 5.01 -1.13
C CYS A 94 -6.71 6.01 -1.98
N ILE A 95 -7.91 5.64 -2.43
CA ILE A 95 -8.73 6.52 -3.25
C ILE A 95 -9.39 7.62 -2.41
N GLN A 96 -10.03 7.29 -1.30
CA GLN A 96 -10.69 8.24 -0.41
C GLN A 96 -9.72 9.26 0.21
N ASN A 97 -8.43 8.95 0.22
CA ASN A 97 -7.39 9.88 0.68
C ASN A 97 -7.08 11.00 -0.33
N LEU A 98 -7.48 10.85 -1.58
CA LEU A 98 -7.21 11.81 -2.67
C LEU A 98 -8.48 12.34 -3.33
N ALA A 99 -9.55 11.53 -3.41
CA ALA A 99 -10.77 11.84 -4.12
C ALA A 99 -11.98 11.91 -3.16
N GLN A 100 -12.86 12.85 -3.43
CA GLN A 100 -14.13 13.05 -2.75
C GLN A 100 -15.28 13.09 -3.75
N ALA A 101 -16.52 13.26 -3.26
CA ALA A 101 -17.69 13.36 -4.13
C ALA A 101 -17.51 14.46 -5.20
N GLY A 102 -17.74 14.10 -6.45
CA GLY A 102 -17.55 14.95 -7.62
C GLY A 102 -16.16 14.86 -8.28
N ASP A 103 -15.21 14.15 -7.66
CA ASP A 103 -13.90 13.82 -8.24
C ASP A 103 -13.94 12.50 -9.02
N ASN A 104 -12.87 12.26 -9.78
CA ASN A 104 -12.66 10.97 -10.45
C ASN A 104 -11.22 10.45 -10.30
N ILE A 105 -11.06 9.17 -10.58
CA ILE A 105 -9.77 8.51 -10.79
C ILE A 105 -9.78 7.76 -12.12
N VAL A 106 -8.60 7.48 -12.66
CA VAL A 106 -8.43 6.58 -13.81
C VAL A 106 -7.81 5.28 -13.34
N ALA A 107 -8.48 4.17 -13.59
CA ALA A 107 -8.02 2.84 -13.20
C ALA A 107 -7.80 1.94 -14.42
N SER A 108 -6.87 1.01 -14.32
CA SER A 108 -6.69 -0.04 -15.34
C SER A 108 -7.98 -0.85 -15.52
N THR A 109 -8.23 -1.34 -16.76
CA THR A 109 -9.26 -2.37 -17.01
C THR A 109 -8.88 -3.72 -16.41
N ASP A 110 -7.58 -3.95 -16.21
CA ASP A 110 -7.04 -5.20 -15.71
C ASP A 110 -6.84 -5.08 -14.21
N LEU A 111 -7.82 -5.50 -13.43
CA LEU A 111 -7.81 -5.46 -11.97
C LEU A 111 -8.48 -6.70 -11.39
N TYR A 112 -8.14 -7.01 -10.16
CA TYR A 112 -8.86 -7.98 -9.35
C TYR A 112 -10.37 -7.70 -9.30
N GLY A 113 -11.19 -8.72 -9.46
CA GLY A 113 -12.64 -8.56 -9.54
C GLY A 113 -13.27 -7.81 -8.36
N GLY A 114 -12.74 -8.01 -7.14
CA GLY A 114 -13.18 -7.26 -5.95
C GLY A 114 -12.88 -5.77 -6.06
N THR A 115 -11.73 -5.39 -6.60
CA THR A 115 -11.35 -3.99 -6.85
C THR A 115 -12.23 -3.36 -7.94
N VAL A 116 -12.52 -4.12 -9.01
CA VAL A 116 -13.47 -3.67 -10.04
C VAL A 116 -14.85 -3.36 -9.44
N ASN A 117 -15.34 -4.26 -8.56
CA ASN A 117 -16.64 -4.07 -7.90
C ASN A 117 -16.62 -2.85 -6.95
N LEU A 118 -15.56 -2.70 -6.15
CA LEU A 118 -15.36 -1.54 -5.28
C LEU A 118 -15.45 -0.24 -6.10
N PHE A 119 -14.75 -0.18 -7.22
CA PHE A 119 -14.64 1.00 -8.07
C PHE A 119 -15.92 1.30 -8.84
N LYS A 120 -16.54 0.32 -9.45
CA LYS A 120 -17.75 0.51 -10.27
C LYS A 120 -19.00 0.83 -9.45
N ASN A 121 -19.09 0.26 -8.25
CA ASN A 121 -20.31 0.30 -7.46
C ASN A 121 -20.14 1.11 -6.18
N THR A 122 -19.24 0.70 -5.27
CA THR A 122 -19.15 1.30 -3.93
C THR A 122 -18.66 2.74 -3.97
N LEU A 123 -17.56 3.03 -4.69
CA LEU A 123 -17.04 4.41 -4.80
C LEU A 123 -18.01 5.32 -5.58
N ARG A 124 -18.70 4.77 -6.58
CA ARG A 124 -19.74 5.51 -7.30
C ARG A 124 -20.88 5.97 -6.39
N GLN A 125 -21.31 5.12 -5.44
CA GLN A 125 -22.31 5.50 -4.44
C GLN A 125 -21.81 6.60 -3.50
N GLN A 126 -20.50 6.74 -3.34
CA GLN A 126 -19.85 7.81 -2.58
C GLN A 126 -19.61 9.08 -3.43
N GLY A 127 -20.07 9.09 -4.68
CA GLY A 127 -19.93 10.22 -5.60
C GLY A 127 -18.55 10.31 -6.29
N ILE A 128 -17.70 9.29 -6.18
CA ILE A 128 -16.39 9.23 -6.84
C ILE A 128 -16.55 8.44 -8.15
N GLU A 129 -16.27 9.08 -9.29
CA GLU A 129 -16.29 8.42 -10.60
C GLU A 129 -14.99 7.63 -10.79
N VAL A 130 -15.09 6.42 -11.35
CA VAL A 130 -13.91 5.67 -11.80
C VAL A 130 -14.00 5.44 -13.30
N ARG A 131 -13.01 5.94 -14.02
CA ARG A 131 -12.84 5.77 -15.46
C ARG A 131 -11.83 4.67 -15.72
N PHE A 132 -12.18 3.72 -16.57
CA PHE A 132 -11.31 2.59 -16.87
C PHE A 132 -10.56 2.82 -18.17
N ALA A 133 -9.24 2.55 -18.15
CA ALA A 133 -8.34 2.66 -19.29
C ALA A 133 -7.62 1.34 -19.55
N ASP A 134 -7.58 0.89 -20.81
CA ASP A 134 -6.79 -0.29 -21.20
C ASP A 134 -5.30 0.02 -21.08
N PRO A 135 -4.54 -0.70 -20.23
CA PRO A 135 -3.11 -0.46 -20.03
C PRO A 135 -2.24 -0.91 -21.20
N ALA A 136 -2.79 -1.53 -22.24
CA ALA A 136 -2.05 -1.88 -23.46
C ALA A 136 -1.44 -0.66 -24.16
N ASP A 137 -2.10 0.51 -24.06
CA ASP A 137 -1.55 1.80 -24.48
C ASP A 137 -1.61 2.76 -23.27
N PRO A 138 -0.48 3.14 -22.65
CA PRO A 138 -0.43 4.07 -21.54
C PRO A 138 -1.14 5.41 -21.80
N LYS A 139 -1.20 5.85 -23.05
CA LYS A 139 -1.90 7.08 -23.46
C LYS A 139 -3.41 7.02 -23.23
N ASN A 140 -3.98 5.82 -23.06
CA ASN A 140 -5.39 5.69 -22.75
C ASN A 140 -5.74 6.31 -21.38
N PHE A 141 -4.79 6.29 -20.42
CA PHE A 141 -4.95 6.99 -19.15
C PHE A 141 -5.06 8.50 -19.35
N GLU A 142 -4.24 9.06 -20.24
CA GLU A 142 -4.28 10.49 -20.56
C GLU A 142 -5.58 10.91 -21.23
N LYS A 143 -6.11 10.10 -22.15
CA LYS A 143 -7.32 10.40 -22.94
C LYS A 143 -8.57 10.58 -22.08
N VAL A 144 -8.65 9.89 -20.93
CA VAL A 144 -9.81 9.95 -20.03
C VAL A 144 -9.57 10.80 -18.79
N THR A 145 -8.42 11.48 -18.72
CA THR A 145 -8.04 12.39 -17.64
C THR A 145 -8.65 13.77 -17.84
N ASP A 146 -9.17 14.35 -16.76
CA ASP A 146 -9.63 15.75 -16.72
C ASP A 146 -9.13 16.47 -15.45
N ASP A 147 -9.63 17.67 -15.18
CA ASP A 147 -9.22 18.48 -14.03
C ASP A 147 -9.67 17.94 -12.67
N LYS A 148 -10.63 17.03 -12.67
CA LYS A 148 -11.12 16.34 -11.46
C LYS A 148 -10.43 15.00 -11.20
N THR A 149 -9.52 14.56 -12.06
CA THR A 149 -8.78 13.32 -11.89
C THR A 149 -7.74 13.46 -10.79
N ARG A 150 -7.84 12.67 -9.73
CA ARG A 150 -7.02 12.74 -8.51
C ARG A 150 -5.92 11.69 -8.46
N ALA A 151 -6.12 10.51 -9.05
CA ALA A 151 -5.16 9.42 -9.03
C ALA A 151 -5.27 8.54 -10.27
N TYR A 152 -4.16 7.85 -10.58
CA TYR A 152 -4.14 6.68 -11.44
C TYR A 152 -3.99 5.43 -10.58
N TYR A 153 -4.62 4.32 -10.99
CA TYR A 153 -4.58 3.06 -10.28
C TYR A 153 -4.35 1.88 -11.22
N GLY A 154 -3.45 0.96 -10.84
CA GLY A 154 -3.19 -0.28 -11.56
C GLY A 154 -2.71 -1.39 -10.65
N GLU A 155 -2.65 -2.62 -11.18
CA GLU A 155 -2.03 -3.77 -10.53
C GLU A 155 -0.77 -4.15 -11.30
N SER A 156 0.36 -4.40 -10.60
CA SER A 156 1.63 -4.73 -11.25
C SER A 156 1.55 -5.98 -12.12
N CYS A 157 0.82 -6.99 -11.63
CA CYS A 157 0.51 -8.23 -12.31
C CYS A 157 -0.94 -8.63 -11.98
N PRO A 158 -1.93 -8.19 -12.77
CA PRO A 158 -3.34 -8.29 -12.44
C PRO A 158 -3.87 -9.72 -12.49
N ASN A 159 -4.72 -10.07 -11.53
CA ASN A 159 -5.44 -11.32 -11.50
C ASN A 159 -6.82 -11.14 -12.20
N PRO A 160 -7.20 -11.92 -13.24
CA PRO A 160 -6.54 -13.12 -13.75
C PRO A 160 -5.67 -12.92 -14.99
N TYR A 161 -5.62 -11.73 -15.57
CA TYR A 161 -5.01 -11.49 -16.89
C TYR A 161 -3.48 -11.60 -16.91
N LEU A 162 -2.79 -11.36 -15.79
CA LEU A 162 -1.33 -11.45 -15.61
C LEU A 162 -0.51 -10.58 -16.60
N ARG A 163 -1.13 -9.62 -17.26
CA ARG A 163 -0.48 -8.67 -18.16
C ARG A 163 0.29 -7.65 -17.33
N VAL A 164 1.60 -7.58 -17.52
CA VAL A 164 2.45 -6.63 -16.77
C VAL A 164 2.02 -5.20 -17.06
N PHE A 165 1.75 -4.44 -15.99
CA PHE A 165 1.31 -3.05 -16.09
C PHE A 165 2.48 -2.11 -16.43
N PRO A 166 2.32 -1.16 -17.38
CA PRO A 166 3.37 -0.22 -17.79
C PRO A 166 3.55 0.90 -16.76
N ILE A 167 4.13 0.57 -15.59
CA ILE A 167 4.21 1.46 -14.41
C ILE A 167 4.90 2.77 -14.76
N LYS A 168 6.07 2.69 -15.43
CA LYS A 168 6.88 3.87 -15.71
C LYS A 168 6.16 4.84 -16.62
N GLU A 169 5.61 4.34 -17.73
CA GLU A 169 4.95 5.14 -18.75
C GLU A 169 3.71 5.84 -18.18
N VAL A 170 2.87 5.12 -17.46
CA VAL A 170 1.66 5.69 -16.82
C VAL A 170 2.04 6.67 -15.71
N SER A 171 3.07 6.36 -14.92
CA SER A 171 3.58 7.28 -13.90
C SER A 171 4.11 8.58 -14.52
N ASP A 172 4.86 8.50 -15.61
CA ASP A 172 5.42 9.68 -16.30
C ASP A 172 4.30 10.59 -16.81
N ILE A 173 3.21 10.02 -17.34
CA ILE A 173 2.00 10.77 -17.73
C ILE A 173 1.38 11.46 -16.54
N GLY A 174 1.14 10.71 -15.45
CA GLY A 174 0.53 11.25 -14.25
C GLY A 174 1.35 12.36 -13.59
N ARG A 175 2.65 12.15 -13.43
CA ARG A 175 3.56 13.14 -12.81
C ARG A 175 3.61 14.46 -13.58
N LYS A 176 3.49 14.45 -14.92
CA LYS A 176 3.39 15.69 -15.70
C LYS A 176 2.15 16.51 -15.35
N LYS A 177 1.07 15.84 -14.93
CA LYS A 177 -0.25 16.42 -14.61
C LYS A 177 -0.50 16.58 -13.10
N GLY A 178 0.47 16.29 -12.23
CA GLY A 178 0.28 16.31 -10.77
C GLY A 178 -0.63 15.19 -10.26
N ILE A 179 -0.70 14.05 -10.96
CA ILE A 179 -1.54 12.90 -10.63
C ILE A 179 -0.64 11.74 -10.15
N PRO A 180 -0.75 11.27 -8.91
CA PRO A 180 0.00 10.13 -8.40
C PRO A 180 -0.51 8.82 -9.01
N LEU A 181 0.42 7.89 -9.27
CA LEU A 181 0.11 6.50 -9.60
C LEU A 181 0.15 5.65 -8.34
N ILE A 182 -0.94 4.92 -8.10
CA ILE A 182 -1.09 3.92 -7.03
C ILE A 182 -1.01 2.53 -7.68
N ILE A 183 -0.14 1.66 -7.17
CA ILE A 183 0.02 0.29 -7.67
C ILE A 183 -0.32 -0.72 -6.57
N ASP A 184 -1.26 -1.59 -6.89
CA ASP A 184 -1.43 -2.83 -6.15
C ASP A 184 -0.36 -3.84 -6.59
N ASN A 185 0.58 -4.14 -5.67
CA ASN A 185 1.69 -5.06 -5.90
C ASN A 185 1.48 -6.43 -5.22
N THR A 186 0.24 -6.77 -4.91
CA THR A 186 -0.13 -7.99 -4.16
C THR A 186 0.40 -9.26 -4.82
N ALA A 187 0.35 -9.36 -6.15
CA ALA A 187 0.78 -10.57 -6.88
C ALA A 187 2.29 -10.65 -7.09
N SER A 188 3.04 -9.55 -6.92
CA SER A 188 4.45 -9.47 -7.29
C SER A 188 5.36 -8.88 -6.18
N PRO A 189 5.12 -9.18 -4.86
CA PRO A 189 6.01 -8.66 -3.81
C PRO A 189 7.44 -9.17 -4.07
N VAL A 190 8.44 -8.32 -3.78
CA VAL A 190 9.87 -8.61 -3.99
C VAL A 190 10.28 -8.63 -5.47
N ILE A 191 9.45 -9.16 -6.37
CA ILE A 191 9.74 -9.32 -7.80
C ILE A 191 9.66 -7.98 -8.52
N CYS A 192 8.59 -7.22 -8.27
CA CYS A 192 8.37 -5.88 -8.80
C CYS A 192 8.61 -4.84 -7.70
N LYS A 193 9.24 -3.72 -8.06
CA LYS A 193 9.50 -2.56 -7.21
C LYS A 193 8.83 -1.32 -7.82
N PRO A 194 7.50 -1.16 -7.68
CA PRO A 194 6.76 -0.11 -8.37
C PRO A 194 7.25 1.31 -8.06
N LEU A 195 7.72 1.57 -6.83
CA LEU A 195 8.26 2.87 -6.44
C LEU A 195 9.51 3.25 -7.23
N ALA A 196 10.38 2.27 -7.53
CA ALA A 196 11.58 2.48 -8.37
C ALA A 196 11.21 2.79 -9.84
N HIS A 197 10.01 2.43 -10.27
CA HIS A 197 9.48 2.70 -11.61
C HIS A 197 8.55 3.92 -11.64
N GLY A 198 8.50 4.71 -10.56
CA GLY A 198 7.80 5.99 -10.55
C GLY A 198 6.43 5.99 -9.88
N ALA A 199 5.89 4.86 -9.45
CA ALA A 199 4.69 4.87 -8.60
C ALA A 199 4.89 5.77 -7.38
N ALA A 200 3.85 6.46 -6.95
CA ALA A 200 3.87 7.28 -5.75
C ALA A 200 3.55 6.46 -4.50
N ILE A 201 2.56 5.58 -4.64
CA ILE A 201 2.02 4.74 -3.58
C ILE A 201 1.98 3.29 -4.06
N VAL A 202 2.36 2.38 -3.18
CA VAL A 202 2.18 0.94 -3.37
C VAL A 202 1.24 0.41 -2.29
N MET A 203 0.35 -0.48 -2.66
CA MET A 203 -0.45 -1.20 -1.69
C MET A 203 -0.32 -2.72 -1.88
N HIS A 204 -0.61 -3.47 -0.83
CA HIS A 204 -0.71 -4.92 -0.88
C HIS A 204 -1.90 -5.42 -0.07
N SER A 205 -2.52 -6.48 -0.55
CA SER A 205 -3.22 -7.41 0.33
C SER A 205 -2.19 -8.29 1.04
N LEU A 206 -1.92 -8.01 2.31
CA LEU A 206 -1.02 -8.81 3.15
C LEU A 206 -1.54 -10.25 3.34
N THR A 207 -2.82 -10.48 3.08
CA THR A 207 -3.50 -11.77 3.11
C THR A 207 -2.87 -12.81 2.15
N LYS A 208 -2.21 -12.34 1.09
CA LYS A 208 -1.73 -13.18 -0.03
C LYS A 208 -0.27 -13.60 0.19
N TYR A 209 0.61 -13.31 -0.75
CA TYR A 209 2.00 -13.79 -0.73
C TYR A 209 2.80 -13.31 0.49
N ILE A 210 2.60 -12.08 0.97
CA ILE A 210 3.35 -11.57 2.13
C ILE A 210 3.02 -12.39 3.38
N GLY A 211 1.75 -12.56 3.72
CA GLY A 211 1.34 -13.42 4.83
C GLY A 211 1.61 -14.91 4.57
N GLY A 212 1.27 -15.39 3.39
CA GLY A 212 1.69 -16.66 2.80
C GLY A 212 1.11 -17.94 3.40
N HIS A 213 0.34 -17.87 4.48
CA HIS A 213 -0.13 -19.05 5.24
C HIS A 213 -1.66 -19.20 5.24
N GLY A 214 -2.40 -18.25 4.69
CA GLY A 214 -3.87 -18.27 4.66
C GLY A 214 -4.54 -18.12 6.04
N THR A 215 -3.80 -17.66 7.04
CA THR A 215 -4.28 -17.58 8.45
C THR A 215 -4.75 -16.17 8.83
N SER A 216 -4.29 -15.13 8.15
CA SER A 216 -4.56 -13.75 8.55
C SER A 216 -4.94 -12.86 7.38
N ILE A 217 -5.95 -12.03 7.59
CA ILE A 217 -6.34 -10.98 6.65
C ILE A 217 -5.65 -9.69 7.05
N GLY A 218 -5.13 -8.95 6.07
CA GLY A 218 -4.51 -7.64 6.25
C GLY A 218 -4.30 -6.92 4.94
N GLY A 219 -4.07 -5.63 5.03
CA GLY A 219 -3.66 -4.76 3.93
C GLY A 219 -2.56 -3.81 4.39
N ILE A 220 -1.85 -3.22 3.44
CA ILE A 220 -0.84 -2.21 3.73
C ILE A 220 -0.76 -1.20 2.59
N ILE A 221 -0.49 0.04 2.93
CA ILE A 221 -0.25 1.15 2.02
C ILE A 221 1.17 1.64 2.28
N VAL A 222 1.99 1.74 1.25
CA VAL A 222 3.38 2.23 1.31
C VAL A 222 3.50 3.54 0.56
N ASP A 223 3.96 4.58 1.23
CA ASP A 223 4.26 5.88 0.64
C ASP A 223 5.72 5.92 0.21
N GLY A 224 5.96 6.22 -1.07
CA GLY A 224 7.30 6.31 -1.64
C GLY A 224 8.06 7.56 -1.23
N GLY A 225 7.38 8.60 -0.73
CA GLY A 225 7.99 9.90 -0.43
C GLY A 225 8.52 10.63 -1.67
N ASN A 226 8.24 10.10 -2.86
CA ASN A 226 8.85 10.49 -4.13
C ASN A 226 7.92 11.31 -5.05
N PHE A 227 6.72 11.63 -4.60
CA PHE A 227 5.74 12.38 -5.39
C PHE A 227 5.71 13.86 -4.96
N ASP A 228 5.68 14.76 -5.94
CA ASP A 228 5.58 16.20 -5.70
C ASP A 228 4.12 16.62 -5.48
N TRP A 229 3.70 16.61 -4.21
CA TRP A 229 2.33 16.94 -3.79
C TRP A 229 1.97 18.41 -3.97
N ILE A 230 2.96 19.31 -4.10
CA ILE A 230 2.75 20.75 -4.22
C ILE A 230 2.83 21.27 -5.65
N LYS A 231 3.20 20.42 -6.61
CA LYS A 231 3.32 20.77 -8.03
C LYS A 231 2.03 21.35 -8.61
N ASP A 232 0.90 20.75 -8.26
CA ASP A 232 -0.43 21.24 -8.61
C ASP A 232 -1.35 21.09 -7.39
N ARG A 233 -1.33 22.09 -6.52
CA ARG A 233 -2.10 22.07 -5.26
C ARG A 233 -3.61 21.92 -5.48
N LYS A 234 -4.13 22.48 -6.58
CA LYS A 234 -5.56 22.39 -6.92
C LYS A 234 -5.96 20.97 -7.36
N ARG A 235 -5.02 20.23 -7.91
CA ARG A 235 -5.21 18.83 -8.31
C ARG A 235 -5.36 17.90 -7.11
N GLN A 236 -4.72 18.23 -5.98
CA GLN A 236 -4.71 17.39 -4.77
C GLN A 236 -5.28 18.18 -3.57
N PRO A 237 -6.58 18.56 -3.59
CA PRO A 237 -7.15 19.44 -2.57
C PRO A 237 -7.09 18.83 -1.17
N LEU A 238 -7.38 17.53 -1.00
CA LEU A 238 -7.37 16.87 0.31
C LEU A 238 -5.98 16.84 0.99
N ILE A 239 -4.92 17.05 0.21
CA ILE A 239 -3.54 17.13 0.72
C ILE A 239 -3.10 18.60 0.89
N ASN A 240 -3.73 19.53 0.14
CA ASN A 240 -3.26 20.92 0.01
C ASN A 240 -4.21 21.98 0.53
N GLU A 241 -5.44 21.62 0.91
CA GLU A 241 -6.36 22.53 1.55
C GLU A 241 -6.35 22.35 3.08
N PRO A 242 -6.74 23.38 3.86
CA PRO A 242 -6.80 23.31 5.32
C PRO A 242 -7.73 22.20 5.82
N ASP A 243 -7.20 21.25 6.59
CA ASP A 243 -7.98 20.17 7.19
C ASP A 243 -8.55 20.61 8.55
N GLN A 244 -9.87 20.70 8.64
CA GLN A 244 -10.55 21.13 9.85
C GLN A 244 -10.40 20.14 11.02
N SER A 245 -10.15 18.85 10.73
CA SER A 245 -9.91 17.82 11.75
C SER A 245 -8.61 18.07 12.53
N TYR A 246 -7.71 18.89 11.95
CA TYR A 246 -6.40 19.22 12.52
C TYR A 246 -6.13 20.73 12.54
N GLY A 247 -7.15 21.51 12.93
CA GLY A 247 -7.00 22.95 13.15
C GLY A 247 -6.58 23.73 11.91
N GLY A 248 -6.95 23.27 10.72
CA GLY A 248 -6.60 23.91 9.46
C GLY A 248 -5.21 23.59 8.92
N ALA A 249 -4.58 22.50 9.40
CA ALA A 249 -3.28 22.07 8.87
C ALA A 249 -3.38 21.70 7.38
N ILE A 250 -2.39 22.11 6.60
CA ILE A 250 -2.20 21.72 5.21
C ILE A 250 -1.17 20.59 5.20
N TRP A 251 -1.60 19.38 4.85
CA TRP A 251 -0.77 18.18 4.99
C TRP A 251 0.53 18.23 4.20
N ALA A 252 0.49 18.76 2.96
CA ALA A 252 1.67 18.90 2.11
C ALA A 252 2.75 19.82 2.71
N ASP A 253 2.36 20.76 3.57
CA ASP A 253 3.28 21.70 4.22
C ASP A 253 3.67 21.22 5.63
N ALA A 254 2.69 20.77 6.42
CA ALA A 254 2.89 20.40 7.83
C ALA A 254 3.71 19.10 8.00
N VAL A 255 3.44 18.08 7.17
CA VAL A 255 4.08 16.76 7.34
C VAL A 255 5.59 16.80 7.07
N PRO A 256 6.09 17.41 5.99
CA PRO A 256 7.53 17.52 5.78
C PRO A 256 8.25 18.31 6.89
N GLN A 257 7.62 19.32 7.47
CA GLN A 257 8.18 20.09 8.59
C GLN A 257 8.24 19.23 9.87
N LEU A 258 7.23 18.41 10.11
CA LEU A 258 7.14 17.58 11.30
C LEU A 258 8.05 16.34 11.23
N THR A 259 8.13 15.71 10.08
CA THR A 259 8.77 14.38 9.90
C THR A 259 10.14 14.44 9.22
N GLY A 260 10.45 15.54 8.54
CA GLY A 260 11.61 15.65 7.65
C GLY A 260 11.45 14.84 6.34
N ALA A 261 10.24 14.29 6.07
CA ALA A 261 9.97 13.42 4.91
C ALA A 261 8.70 13.85 4.17
N ASN A 262 8.69 13.66 2.86
CA ASN A 262 7.56 14.01 2.01
C ASN A 262 6.52 12.87 1.96
N ILE A 263 5.83 12.64 3.08
CA ILE A 263 4.87 11.55 3.28
C ILE A 263 3.47 12.03 3.74
N PRO A 264 2.94 13.15 3.21
CA PRO A 264 1.64 13.66 3.66
C PRO A 264 0.50 12.67 3.38
N PHE A 265 0.61 11.85 2.35
CA PHE A 265 -0.39 10.88 1.99
C PHE A 265 -0.60 9.84 3.10
N VAL A 266 0.46 9.16 3.53
CA VAL A 266 0.32 8.08 4.53
C VAL A 266 0.00 8.63 5.92
N ILE A 267 0.49 9.81 6.28
CA ILE A 267 0.16 10.45 7.56
C ILE A 267 -1.32 10.81 7.59
N ARG A 268 -1.84 11.50 6.55
CA ARG A 268 -3.29 11.80 6.47
C ARG A 268 -4.14 10.53 6.48
N ALA A 269 -3.74 9.51 5.72
CA ALA A 269 -4.45 8.23 5.72
C ALA A 269 -4.55 7.62 7.14
N ARG A 270 -3.49 7.72 7.95
CA ARG A 270 -3.45 7.21 9.33
C ARG A 270 -4.32 8.02 10.27
N VAL A 271 -4.10 9.34 10.32
CA VAL A 271 -4.67 10.18 11.38
C VAL A 271 -6.06 10.71 11.06
N VAL A 272 -6.49 10.63 9.80
CA VAL A 272 -7.85 10.97 9.37
C VAL A 272 -8.64 9.70 9.02
N LEU A 273 -8.30 9.02 7.93
CA LEU A 273 -9.13 7.92 7.41
C LEU A 273 -9.14 6.69 8.32
N LEU A 274 -7.97 6.19 8.72
CA LEU A 274 -7.90 5.02 9.60
C LEU A 274 -8.54 5.32 10.97
N ARG A 275 -8.26 6.50 11.52
CA ARG A 275 -8.87 6.94 12.79
C ARG A 275 -10.40 6.94 12.71
N ASP A 276 -10.97 7.48 11.63
CA ASP A 276 -12.40 7.76 11.54
C ASP A 276 -13.20 6.57 10.96
N LEU A 277 -12.67 5.87 9.96
CA LEU A 277 -13.31 4.70 9.35
C LEU A 277 -13.11 3.41 10.16
N GLY A 278 -12.03 3.32 10.94
CA GLY A 278 -11.85 2.25 11.90
C GLY A 278 -11.56 0.89 11.28
N ALA A 279 -10.64 0.81 10.32
CA ALA A 279 -10.19 -0.44 9.71
C ALA A 279 -8.75 -0.83 10.10
N PRO A 280 -8.38 -0.89 11.40
CA PRO A 280 -7.03 -1.21 11.82
C PRO A 280 -6.71 -2.69 11.63
N LEU A 281 -5.44 -2.99 11.43
CA LEU A 281 -4.93 -4.35 11.51
C LEU A 281 -4.82 -4.78 12.98
N SER A 282 -5.30 -6.00 13.31
CA SER A 282 -5.09 -6.59 14.63
C SER A 282 -3.59 -6.84 14.87
N PRO A 283 -3.04 -6.52 16.06
CA PRO A 283 -1.66 -6.86 16.43
C PRO A 283 -1.34 -8.35 16.30
N PHE A 284 -2.30 -9.21 16.61
CA PHE A 284 -2.14 -10.65 16.43
C PHE A 284 -1.99 -11.03 14.95
N ASN A 285 -2.81 -10.45 14.07
CA ASN A 285 -2.66 -10.66 12.62
C ASN A 285 -1.33 -10.08 12.11
N ALA A 286 -0.92 -8.91 12.61
CA ALA A 286 0.37 -8.31 12.26
C ALA A 286 1.53 -9.25 12.61
N PHE A 287 1.52 -9.85 13.79
CA PHE A 287 2.52 -10.85 14.22
C PHE A 287 2.59 -12.05 13.27
N GLN A 288 1.44 -12.63 12.90
CA GLN A 288 1.39 -13.77 11.97
C GLN A 288 1.88 -13.37 10.56
N ILE A 289 1.54 -12.18 10.10
CA ILE A 289 1.98 -11.66 8.80
C ILE A 289 3.49 -11.39 8.82
N ILE A 290 4.07 -10.91 9.92
CA ILE A 290 5.51 -10.73 10.08
C ILE A 290 6.25 -12.06 9.85
N GLN A 291 5.76 -13.17 10.42
CA GLN A 291 6.36 -14.49 10.21
C GLN A 291 6.34 -14.89 8.72
N GLY A 292 5.26 -14.61 8.01
CA GLY A 292 5.19 -14.81 6.56
C GLY A 292 6.14 -13.90 5.78
N LEU A 293 6.25 -12.64 6.18
CA LEU A 293 7.13 -11.65 5.56
C LEU A 293 8.61 -12.08 5.62
N GLU A 294 9.04 -12.70 6.72
CA GLU A 294 10.42 -13.15 6.91
C GLU A 294 10.90 -14.15 5.85
N THR A 295 9.98 -14.89 5.25
CA THR A 295 10.28 -15.89 4.21
C THR A 295 9.75 -15.52 2.83
N VAL A 296 9.14 -14.34 2.65
CA VAL A 296 8.47 -13.98 1.38
C VAL A 296 9.44 -14.02 0.19
N ALA A 297 10.66 -13.56 0.34
CA ALA A 297 11.64 -13.55 -0.74
C ALA A 297 11.99 -14.97 -1.24
N LEU A 298 12.20 -15.91 -0.33
CA LEU A 298 12.45 -17.31 -0.63
C LEU A 298 11.25 -17.95 -1.32
N ARG A 299 10.03 -17.71 -0.82
CA ARG A 299 8.80 -18.26 -1.38
C ARG A 299 8.53 -17.70 -2.77
N MET A 300 8.69 -16.39 -2.98
CA MET A 300 8.49 -15.78 -4.30
C MET A 300 9.48 -16.30 -5.33
N LYS A 301 10.75 -16.47 -4.97
CA LYS A 301 11.74 -17.11 -5.85
C LYS A 301 11.32 -18.52 -6.26
N GLN A 302 10.83 -19.32 -5.32
CA GLN A 302 10.37 -20.67 -5.61
C GLN A 302 9.08 -20.68 -6.44
N HIS A 303 8.14 -19.78 -6.17
CA HIS A 303 6.93 -19.63 -6.99
C HIS A 303 7.26 -19.31 -8.45
N CYS A 304 8.20 -18.39 -8.69
CA CYS A 304 8.63 -18.06 -10.06
C CYS A 304 9.28 -19.25 -10.75
N SER A 305 10.16 -19.98 -10.05
CA SER A 305 10.81 -21.18 -10.60
C SER A 305 9.77 -22.25 -10.95
N ASN A 306 8.80 -22.50 -10.08
CA ASN A 306 7.73 -23.47 -10.32
C ASN A 306 6.81 -23.05 -11.48
N CYS A 307 6.51 -21.75 -11.60
CA CYS A 307 5.72 -21.22 -12.70
C CYS A 307 6.38 -21.48 -14.05
N LEU A 308 7.68 -21.24 -14.17
CA LEU A 308 8.45 -21.52 -15.39
C LEU A 308 8.44 -23.02 -15.74
N LEU A 309 8.54 -23.89 -14.74
CA LEU A 309 8.46 -25.33 -14.96
C LEU A 309 7.08 -25.75 -15.50
N TYR A 310 6.02 -25.12 -15.00
CA TYR A 310 4.63 -25.41 -15.40
C TYR A 310 4.28 -24.88 -16.80
N THR A 311 4.84 -23.73 -17.17
CA THR A 311 4.53 -23.05 -18.44
C THR A 311 5.48 -23.39 -19.57
N SER A 312 6.63 -24.03 -19.27
CA SER A 312 7.57 -24.49 -20.29
C SER A 312 7.04 -25.77 -20.96
N PRO A 313 7.02 -25.85 -22.30
CA PRO A 313 6.59 -27.06 -23.01
C PRO A 313 7.40 -28.27 -22.55
N SER A 314 6.74 -29.29 -22.03
CA SER A 314 7.39 -30.54 -21.61
C SER A 314 7.15 -31.60 -22.68
N PRO A 315 8.09 -32.52 -22.92
CA PRO A 315 7.83 -33.69 -23.78
C PRO A 315 6.63 -34.51 -23.32
N ARG A 316 6.25 -34.45 -22.02
CA ARG A 316 5.05 -35.08 -21.47
C ARG A 316 3.77 -34.42 -21.95
N ASP A 317 3.75 -33.11 -22.18
CA ASP A 317 2.56 -32.38 -22.67
C ASP A 317 2.20 -32.80 -24.10
N GLN A 318 3.19 -33.17 -24.90
CA GLN A 318 2.98 -33.73 -26.25
C GLN A 318 2.35 -35.13 -26.24
N VAL A 319 2.56 -35.88 -25.19
CA VAL A 319 1.96 -37.25 -25.04
C VAL A 319 0.48 -37.16 -24.61
N VAL A 320 0.16 -36.22 -23.73
CA VAL A 320 -1.24 -36.01 -23.27
C VAL A 320 -2.13 -35.49 -24.39
N SER A 321 -1.59 -34.67 -25.29
CA SER A 321 -2.34 -34.16 -26.47
C SER A 321 -2.64 -35.26 -27.52
N ARG A 322 -2.03 -36.43 -27.42
CA ARG A 322 -2.20 -37.57 -28.32
C ARG A 322 -3.10 -38.69 -27.76
N MET A 323 -3.62 -38.50 -26.54
CA MET A 323 -4.65 -39.43 -26.07
C MET A 323 -5.95 -39.19 -26.85
N PRO A 324 -6.53 -40.23 -27.47
CA PRO A 324 -7.83 -40.08 -28.13
C PRO A 324 -8.86 -39.69 -27.08
N SER A 325 -9.69 -38.70 -27.39
CA SER A 325 -10.93 -38.44 -26.69
C SER A 325 -11.86 -39.62 -26.94
N SER A 326 -11.68 -40.71 -26.22
CA SER A 326 -12.54 -41.88 -26.33
C SER A 326 -13.27 -42.09 -25.02
N ALA A 327 -14.56 -41.94 -25.22
CA ALA A 327 -15.74 -42.44 -24.55
C ALA A 327 -16.18 -41.70 -23.29
#